data_0f7276372dc9646966fbc56ed07bc65a
#
_entry.id   0f7276372dc9646966fbc56ed07bc65a
#
_cell.length_a   1.000
_cell.length_b   1.000
_cell.length_c   1.000
_cell.angle_alpha   90.00
_cell.angle_beta   90.00
_cell.angle_gamma   90.00
#
_symmetry.space_group_name_H-M   'P 1'
#
loop_
_entity.id
_entity.type
_entity.pdbx_description
1 polymer ?
#
loop_
_entity_poly.entity_id
_entity_poly.type
_entity_poly.pdbx_seq_one_letter_code
_entity_poly.pdbx_strand_id
1 'polypeptide(L)'
;MQSNQNMEIAEHAAVERILNVYFREQNLYNAQPEQNMWCITLGPSKTLIGKFNYWSEMGHHSYHPVMCAQDNGTSSQLAPMEVIEHLFEMLAQQTEDEDKTGLKAILHNVYLDINNSVKRTALYLTRAQQQQTEDEYIISEQSLYLGHPFHPTPKSSVGFSEGDLLNYAPECQTQFQLYYIQVERSIMLERYVEGRAAAVNELALQLAQLDTDDIEAGYTLLPVHPYQIAVLKDNAKFKQWMDDGFIKDIGISGYYVYPTSSVRTVFSKELNVYLKLPINVKITNFVRTNDHEQVERTIDAASVIASIKPDYETKHFKLMFEEGYRALKDSPEAGAFDLLANTAMIVREGIEDYHSEKQIHVLASLFETMPHEPDSMLGEMITQSDLSDEEWLSAYLDITLYPMLELLSDTGISLEGHVQNTLIEFKDGHPQVCYVRDLEGVCIAEGIAKRAQIIPNIIQSESPVVYSNEAAWHRFKYYIIVNHLGHLVATMGKRVGSETTLWQTVRNKLLDWSQDASISTQMKVYVNDLYESPTFSAKANFLSKIKACGDNPIYTNIPNPMFMEEEVRQHDAQY
;
A
#
# COMPACT_ATOMS: atom_id res chain seq x y z
N MET A 1 1.87 14.02 30.07
CA MET A 1 0.69 14.55 29.39
C MET A 1 0.66 14.16 27.92
N GLN A 2 1.70 14.43 27.16
CA GLN A 2 1.78 14.17 25.71
C GLN A 2 1.69 12.67 25.32
N SER A 3 2.35 11.78 26.08
CA SER A 3 2.27 10.31 25.86
C SER A 3 0.83 9.77 26.00
N ASN A 4 0.02 10.31 26.93
CA ASN A 4 -1.36 9.91 27.08
C ASN A 4 -2.23 10.41 25.91
N GLN A 5 -1.96 11.60 25.41
CA GLN A 5 -2.67 12.18 24.26
C GLN A 5 -2.39 11.38 22.98
N ASN A 6 -1.14 10.99 22.72
CA ASN A 6 -0.78 10.16 21.55
C ASN A 6 -1.43 8.76 21.64
N MET A 7 -1.60 8.22 22.85
CA MET A 7 -2.32 6.96 23.04
C MET A 7 -3.81 7.11 22.72
N GLU A 8 -4.47 8.17 23.21
CA GLU A 8 -5.89 8.46 22.92
C GLU A 8 -6.13 8.65 21.42
N ILE A 9 -5.23 9.33 20.71
CA ILE A 9 -5.26 9.47 19.25
C ILE A 9 -5.16 8.10 18.57
N ALA A 10 -4.20 7.27 18.97
CA ALA A 10 -4.00 5.96 18.40
C ALA A 10 -5.19 5.02 18.63
N GLU A 11 -5.80 5.05 19.82
CA GLU A 11 -7.01 4.30 20.15
C GLU A 11 -8.20 4.77 19.33
N HIS A 12 -8.41 6.08 19.19
CA HIS A 12 -9.49 6.63 18.37
C HIS A 12 -9.35 6.24 16.90
N ALA A 13 -8.14 6.36 16.34
CA ALA A 13 -7.86 5.93 14.98
C ALA A 13 -8.07 4.42 14.76
N ALA A 14 -7.83 3.58 15.78
CA ALA A 14 -8.13 2.15 15.71
C ALA A 14 -9.64 1.89 15.68
N VAL A 15 -10.43 2.57 16.51
CA VAL A 15 -11.90 2.47 16.50
C VAL A 15 -12.46 2.93 15.16
N GLU A 16 -12.00 4.07 14.63
CA GLU A 16 -12.43 4.59 13.33
C GLU A 16 -12.22 3.55 12.23
N ARG A 17 -11.04 2.92 12.17
CA ARG A 17 -10.76 1.85 11.20
C ARG A 17 -11.66 0.63 11.38
N ILE A 18 -11.88 0.18 12.61
CA ILE A 18 -12.75 -0.97 12.88
C ILE A 18 -14.20 -0.68 12.50
N LEU A 19 -14.71 0.51 12.79
CA LEU A 19 -16.04 0.90 12.37
C LEU A 19 -16.14 1.02 10.84
N ASN A 20 -15.15 1.62 10.16
CA ASN A 20 -15.12 1.74 8.71
C ASN A 20 -15.14 0.37 8.02
N VAL A 21 -14.30 -0.58 8.45
CA VAL A 21 -14.33 -1.94 7.88
C VAL A 21 -15.64 -2.65 8.21
N TYR A 22 -16.16 -2.51 9.43
CA TYR A 22 -17.42 -3.13 9.83
C TYR A 22 -18.59 -2.62 8.99
N PHE A 23 -18.78 -1.30 8.88
CA PHE A 23 -19.86 -0.72 8.09
C PHE A 23 -19.76 -1.08 6.61
N ARG A 24 -18.56 -1.04 6.04
CA ARG A 24 -18.32 -1.42 4.65
C ARG A 24 -18.60 -2.91 4.39
N GLU A 25 -18.09 -3.79 5.23
CA GLU A 25 -18.18 -5.24 5.05
C GLU A 25 -19.57 -5.81 5.37
N GLN A 26 -20.36 -5.12 6.18
CA GLN A 26 -21.75 -5.46 6.47
C GLN A 26 -22.75 -4.72 5.56
N ASN A 27 -22.28 -3.95 4.58
CA ASN A 27 -23.11 -3.11 3.69
C ASN A 27 -24.08 -2.21 4.46
N LEU A 28 -23.65 -1.69 5.61
CA LEU A 28 -24.41 -0.75 6.40
C LEU A 28 -24.15 0.67 5.90
N TYR A 29 -25.19 1.50 5.91
CA TYR A 29 -25.13 2.90 5.49
C TYR A 29 -24.68 3.12 4.03
N ASN A 30 -25.52 2.65 3.10
CA ASN A 30 -25.39 3.00 1.68
C ASN A 30 -25.79 4.45 1.35
N ALA A 31 -26.34 5.18 2.34
CA ALA A 31 -26.68 6.59 2.27
C ALA A 31 -26.39 7.28 3.60
N GLN A 32 -26.13 8.59 3.55
CA GLN A 32 -25.88 9.39 4.74
C GLN A 32 -27.06 9.32 5.72
N PRO A 33 -26.86 8.89 6.99
CA PRO A 33 -27.92 8.79 7.96
C PRO A 33 -28.44 10.17 8.37
N GLU A 34 -29.74 10.24 8.71
CA GLU A 34 -30.32 11.45 9.28
C GLU A 34 -29.54 11.88 10.55
N GLN A 35 -29.29 13.18 10.68
CA GLN A 35 -28.53 13.78 11.79
C GLN A 35 -27.11 13.24 11.98
N ASN A 36 -26.53 12.55 11.00
CA ASN A 36 -25.21 11.90 11.09
C ASN A 36 -25.06 10.92 12.26
N MET A 37 -26.15 10.35 12.74
CA MET A 37 -26.12 9.35 13.82
C MET A 37 -25.95 7.95 13.25
N TRP A 38 -25.12 7.13 13.91
CA TRP A 38 -25.00 5.72 13.61
C TRP A 38 -25.35 4.87 14.83
N CYS A 39 -25.84 3.66 14.58
CA CYS A 39 -26.12 2.69 15.61
C CYS A 39 -25.77 1.27 15.15
N ILE A 40 -25.32 0.44 16.08
CA ILE A 40 -25.06 -0.99 15.89
C ILE A 40 -25.77 -1.76 16.99
N THR A 41 -26.71 -2.62 16.61
CA THR A 41 -27.44 -3.46 17.56
C THR A 41 -26.54 -4.61 18.02
N LEU A 42 -26.22 -4.66 19.32
CA LEU A 42 -25.39 -5.67 19.95
C LEU A 42 -26.19 -6.88 20.47
N GLY A 43 -27.48 -6.72 20.64
CA GLY A 43 -28.39 -7.72 21.19
C GLY A 43 -29.79 -7.17 21.43
N PRO A 44 -30.70 -7.91 22.09
CA PRO A 44 -32.12 -7.53 22.23
C PRO A 44 -32.35 -6.18 22.91
N SER A 45 -31.46 -5.76 23.81
CA SER A 45 -31.62 -4.53 24.61
C SER A 45 -30.40 -3.61 24.53
N LYS A 46 -29.31 -4.01 23.84
CA LYS A 46 -28.04 -3.30 23.86
C LYS A 46 -27.67 -2.80 22.46
N THR A 47 -27.30 -1.53 22.37
CA THR A 47 -26.95 -0.87 21.12
C THR A 47 -25.71 0.02 21.34
N LEU A 48 -24.77 0.00 20.40
CA LEU A 48 -23.74 1.04 20.28
C LEU A 48 -24.31 2.20 19.48
N ILE A 49 -24.05 3.43 19.94
CA ILE A 49 -24.46 4.65 19.25
C ILE A 49 -23.32 5.66 19.21
N GLY A 50 -23.29 6.44 18.16
CA GLY A 50 -22.35 7.53 17.99
C GLY A 50 -22.75 8.44 16.85
N LYS A 51 -21.84 9.34 16.47
CA LYS A 51 -22.07 10.33 15.43
C LYS A 51 -20.91 10.34 14.46
N PHE A 52 -21.21 10.49 13.17
CA PHE A 52 -20.20 10.81 12.16
C PHE A 52 -19.81 12.30 12.27
N ASN A 53 -18.51 12.58 12.28
CA ASN A 53 -18.00 13.91 11.99
C ASN A 53 -18.04 14.18 10.49
N TYR A 54 -17.70 13.14 9.70
CA TYR A 54 -17.75 13.19 8.26
C TYR A 54 -18.28 11.84 7.73
N TRP A 55 -19.26 11.92 6.83
CA TRP A 55 -19.77 10.76 6.11
C TRP A 55 -19.18 10.72 4.70
N SER A 56 -18.66 9.59 4.26
CA SER A 56 -18.00 9.38 2.97
C SER A 56 -18.79 8.43 2.09
N GLU A 57 -18.92 8.75 0.80
CA GLU A 57 -19.61 7.94 -0.21
C GLU A 57 -19.01 6.52 -0.33
N MET A 58 -17.70 6.37 -0.17
CA MET A 58 -16.99 5.09 -0.24
C MET A 58 -16.55 4.55 1.12
N GLY A 59 -17.09 5.09 2.21
CA GLY A 59 -16.89 4.56 3.56
C GLY A 59 -15.63 5.03 4.29
N HIS A 60 -14.96 6.09 3.85
CA HIS A 60 -13.88 6.77 4.59
C HIS A 60 -14.44 7.73 5.64
N HIS A 61 -15.38 7.24 6.47
CA HIS A 61 -16.01 8.04 7.49
C HIS A 61 -15.03 8.49 8.57
N SER A 62 -15.30 9.61 9.22
CA SER A 62 -14.71 9.96 10.50
C SER A 62 -15.77 10.11 11.58
N TYR A 63 -15.39 9.89 12.83
CA TYR A 63 -16.32 9.70 13.93
C TYR A 63 -16.07 10.69 15.05
N HIS A 64 -17.17 11.12 15.69
CA HIS A 64 -17.08 11.90 16.92
C HIS A 64 -16.48 11.02 18.04
N PRO A 65 -15.56 11.54 18.86
CA PRO A 65 -14.89 10.74 19.89
C PRO A 65 -15.82 10.23 21.00
N VAL A 66 -16.99 10.83 21.18
CA VAL A 66 -17.97 10.36 22.16
C VAL A 66 -18.86 9.28 21.54
N MET A 67 -18.68 8.05 22.02
CA MET A 67 -19.47 6.88 21.65
C MET A 67 -20.08 6.28 22.93
N CYS A 68 -21.28 5.72 22.82
CA CYS A 68 -22.01 5.23 23.97
C CYS A 68 -22.55 3.83 23.75
N ALA A 69 -22.61 3.02 24.82
CA ALA A 69 -23.48 1.86 24.88
C ALA A 69 -24.82 2.28 25.51
N GLN A 70 -25.91 1.87 24.86
CA GLN A 70 -27.25 2.03 25.38
C GLN A 70 -27.79 0.65 25.73
N ASP A 71 -28.16 0.44 26.99
CA ASP A 71 -28.73 -0.83 27.48
C ASP A 71 -29.98 -0.54 28.33
N ASN A 72 -31.13 -1.15 27.94
CA ASN A 72 -32.42 -0.96 28.62
C ASN A 72 -32.76 0.52 28.91
N GLY A 73 -32.44 1.45 27.99
CA GLY A 73 -32.70 2.87 28.12
C GLY A 73 -31.66 3.65 28.94
N THR A 74 -30.65 2.99 29.50
CA THR A 74 -29.51 3.63 30.16
C THR A 74 -28.36 3.80 29.19
N SER A 75 -27.80 5.00 29.06
CA SER A 75 -26.65 5.30 28.20
C SER A 75 -25.38 5.48 29.04
N SER A 76 -24.30 4.84 28.65
CA SER A 76 -22.97 5.00 29.23
C SER A 76 -21.95 5.32 28.13
N GLN A 77 -21.12 6.34 28.35
CA GLN A 77 -20.00 6.63 27.46
C GLN A 77 -18.94 5.54 27.58
N LEU A 78 -18.37 5.18 26.45
CA LEU A 78 -17.32 4.15 26.34
C LEU A 78 -15.96 4.78 26.07
N ALA A 79 -14.91 4.14 26.58
CA ALA A 79 -13.56 4.37 26.08
C ALA A 79 -13.42 3.78 24.66
N PRO A 80 -12.50 4.30 23.82
CA PRO A 80 -12.37 3.83 22.44
C PRO A 80 -12.24 2.31 22.33
N MET A 81 -11.36 1.68 23.07
CA MET A 81 -11.13 0.24 22.98
C MET A 81 -12.33 -0.61 23.46
N GLU A 82 -13.16 -0.11 24.37
CA GLU A 82 -14.41 -0.77 24.81
C GLU A 82 -15.43 -0.89 23.67
N VAL A 83 -15.44 0.05 22.71
CA VAL A 83 -16.28 -0.03 21.51
C VAL A 83 -15.92 -1.27 20.68
N ILE A 84 -14.62 -1.53 20.50
CA ILE A 84 -14.12 -2.70 19.77
C ILE A 84 -14.47 -3.99 20.52
N GLU A 85 -14.31 -4.01 21.83
CA GLU A 85 -14.65 -5.17 22.67
C GLU A 85 -16.13 -5.53 22.55
N HIS A 86 -17.02 -4.56 22.67
CA HIS A 86 -18.46 -4.77 22.51
C HIS A 86 -18.85 -5.27 21.11
N LEU A 87 -18.20 -4.73 20.07
CA LEU A 87 -18.43 -5.17 18.70
C LEU A 87 -17.98 -6.64 18.52
N PHE A 88 -16.83 -7.00 19.06
CA PHE A 88 -16.29 -8.38 18.97
C PHE A 88 -17.11 -9.36 19.80
N GLU A 89 -17.61 -8.98 20.97
CA GLU A 89 -18.54 -9.79 21.77
C GLU A 89 -19.82 -10.09 20.99
N MET A 90 -20.39 -9.09 20.32
CA MET A 90 -21.58 -9.25 19.48
C MET A 90 -21.33 -10.21 18.32
N LEU A 91 -20.24 -10.02 17.56
CA LEU A 91 -19.88 -10.90 16.45
C LEU A 91 -19.70 -12.35 16.90
N ALA A 92 -19.08 -12.56 18.07
CA ALA A 92 -18.93 -13.89 18.65
C ALA A 92 -20.28 -14.53 19.11
N GLN A 93 -21.29 -13.70 19.43
CA GLN A 93 -22.61 -14.20 19.84
C GLN A 93 -23.53 -14.55 18.67
N GLN A 94 -23.35 -13.89 17.51
CA GLN A 94 -24.16 -14.13 16.31
C GLN A 94 -23.79 -15.43 15.56
N THR A 95 -22.70 -16.07 15.93
CA THR A 95 -22.22 -17.30 15.30
C THR A 95 -22.89 -18.52 15.93
N GLU A 96 -23.16 -19.56 15.14
CA GLU A 96 -23.73 -20.83 15.61
C GLU A 96 -22.83 -21.51 16.68
N ASP A 97 -23.40 -22.25 17.59
CA ASP A 97 -22.72 -22.72 18.82
C ASP A 97 -21.48 -23.58 18.57
N GLU A 98 -21.42 -24.35 17.47
CA GLU A 98 -20.28 -25.22 17.15
C GLU A 98 -19.00 -24.43 16.82
N ASP A 99 -19.10 -23.23 16.22
CA ASP A 99 -17.96 -22.40 15.82
C ASP A 99 -17.64 -21.26 16.82
N LYS A 100 -18.48 -21.06 17.81
CA LYS A 100 -18.41 -19.91 18.73
C LYS A 100 -17.11 -19.82 19.52
N THR A 101 -16.56 -20.96 19.98
CA THR A 101 -15.31 -20.98 20.76
C THR A 101 -14.11 -20.66 19.86
N GLY A 102 -14.08 -21.16 18.64
CA GLY A 102 -13.05 -20.89 17.65
C GLY A 102 -13.04 -19.41 17.26
N LEU A 103 -14.21 -18.84 16.94
CA LEU A 103 -14.32 -17.42 16.58
C LEU A 103 -13.91 -16.48 17.73
N LYS A 104 -14.28 -16.80 18.98
CA LYS A 104 -13.82 -16.02 20.15
C LYS A 104 -12.31 -15.97 20.27
N ALA A 105 -11.64 -17.11 20.05
CA ALA A 105 -10.18 -17.16 20.11
C ALA A 105 -9.54 -16.33 18.96
N ILE A 106 -10.11 -16.40 17.75
CA ILE A 106 -9.66 -15.60 16.61
C ILE A 106 -9.85 -14.11 16.89
N LEU A 107 -11.03 -13.67 17.32
CA LEU A 107 -11.33 -12.28 17.65
C LEU A 107 -10.43 -11.75 18.78
N HIS A 108 -10.13 -12.59 19.78
CA HIS A 108 -9.16 -12.26 20.81
C HIS A 108 -7.76 -12.00 20.23
N ASN A 109 -7.28 -12.85 19.34
CA ASN A 109 -5.98 -12.64 18.67
C ASN A 109 -5.98 -11.38 17.81
N VAL A 110 -7.07 -11.11 17.09
CA VAL A 110 -7.23 -9.86 16.32
C VAL A 110 -7.19 -8.65 17.25
N TYR A 111 -7.84 -8.71 18.41
CA TYR A 111 -7.79 -7.65 19.42
C TYR A 111 -6.37 -7.42 19.96
N LEU A 112 -5.59 -8.49 20.19
CA LEU A 112 -4.18 -8.37 20.58
C LEU A 112 -3.34 -7.70 19.48
N ASP A 113 -3.58 -8.04 18.21
CA ASP A 113 -2.92 -7.38 17.07
C ASP A 113 -3.33 -5.90 16.96
N ILE A 114 -4.60 -5.54 17.24
CA ILE A 114 -5.07 -4.15 17.30
C ILE A 114 -4.34 -3.39 18.42
N ASN A 115 -4.26 -3.96 19.61
CA ASN A 115 -3.51 -3.36 20.72
C ASN A 115 -2.02 -3.17 20.38
N ASN A 116 -1.40 -4.14 19.68
CA ASN A 116 -0.04 -3.99 19.18
C ASN A 116 0.04 -2.80 18.22
N SER A 117 -0.88 -2.71 17.24
CA SER A 117 -0.94 -1.59 16.29
C SER A 117 -1.14 -0.24 16.99
N VAL A 118 -2.02 -0.14 17.98
CA VAL A 118 -2.25 1.08 18.79
C VAL A 118 -0.97 1.53 19.50
N LYS A 119 -0.28 0.61 20.18
CA LYS A 119 0.98 0.92 20.87
C LYS A 119 2.06 1.41 19.91
N ARG A 120 2.16 0.79 18.71
CA ARG A 120 3.10 1.23 17.67
C ARG A 120 2.75 2.62 17.16
N THR A 121 1.48 2.87 16.83
CA THR A 121 1.00 4.19 16.41
C THR A 121 1.30 5.27 17.46
N ALA A 122 1.05 5.01 18.74
CA ALA A 122 1.36 5.96 19.82
C ALA A 122 2.87 6.26 19.94
N LEU A 123 3.73 5.24 19.75
CA LEU A 123 5.18 5.42 19.68
C LEU A 123 5.58 6.31 18.50
N TYR A 124 5.05 6.03 17.31
CA TYR A 124 5.34 6.76 16.08
C TYR A 124 4.90 8.23 16.17
N LEU A 125 3.70 8.51 16.67
CA LEU A 125 3.23 9.87 16.93
C LEU A 125 4.13 10.64 17.91
N THR A 126 4.76 9.94 18.84
CA THR A 126 5.73 10.55 19.77
C THR A 126 7.04 10.90 19.06
N ARG A 127 7.43 10.11 18.04
CA ARG A 127 8.65 10.32 17.24
C ARG A 127 8.46 11.33 16.11
N ALA A 128 7.27 11.45 15.58
CA ALA A 128 6.91 12.40 14.51
C ALA A 128 7.39 13.85 14.77
N GLN A 129 7.50 14.22 16.04
CA GLN A 129 7.93 15.55 16.48
C GLN A 129 9.46 15.76 16.48
N GLN A 130 10.25 14.75 16.13
CA GLN A 130 11.71 14.76 16.18
C GLN A 130 12.34 14.69 14.79
N GLN A 131 11.72 15.36 13.80
CA GLN A 131 12.17 15.34 12.40
C GLN A 131 13.68 15.59 12.27
N GLN A 132 14.37 14.70 11.53
CA GLN A 132 15.84 14.69 11.42
C GLN A 132 16.35 15.07 10.02
N THR A 133 15.47 15.19 9.02
CA THR A 133 15.82 15.52 7.63
C THR A 133 14.93 16.63 7.10
N GLU A 134 15.45 17.38 6.13
CA GLU A 134 14.71 18.40 5.37
C GLU A 134 14.28 17.88 3.99
N ASP A 135 14.59 16.63 3.66
CA ASP A 135 14.26 15.99 2.40
C ASP A 135 12.77 15.56 2.40
N GLU A 136 11.93 16.30 1.70
CA GLU A 136 10.48 16.10 1.69
C GLU A 136 10.07 14.71 1.22
N TYR A 137 10.81 14.13 0.26
CA TYR A 137 10.54 12.77 -0.18
C TYR A 137 10.78 11.75 0.93
N ILE A 138 11.92 11.83 1.63
CA ILE A 138 12.22 10.93 2.75
C ILE A 138 11.21 11.14 3.88
N ILE A 139 10.84 12.38 4.17
CA ILE A 139 9.80 12.69 5.16
C ILE A 139 8.50 12.00 4.77
N SER A 140 8.07 12.10 3.52
CA SER A 140 6.80 11.50 3.08
C SER A 140 6.79 9.97 3.18
N GLU A 141 7.92 9.31 2.89
CA GLU A 141 8.07 7.87 3.08
C GLU A 141 8.00 7.43 4.55
N GLN A 142 8.40 8.31 5.46
CA GLN A 142 8.54 8.02 6.88
C GLN A 142 7.42 8.60 7.76
N SER A 143 6.41 9.25 7.16
CA SER A 143 5.33 9.94 7.87
C SER A 143 3.98 9.22 7.88
N LEU A 144 3.90 7.97 7.44
CA LEU A 144 2.66 7.19 7.45
C LEU A 144 2.36 6.62 8.85
N TYR A 145 1.96 7.48 9.79
CA TYR A 145 1.81 7.12 11.19
C TYR A 145 0.54 6.32 11.47
N LEU A 146 -0.58 6.64 10.81
CA LEU A 146 -1.89 6.03 11.03
C LEU A 146 -2.09 4.77 10.18
N GLY A 147 -1.59 4.77 8.93
CA GLY A 147 -1.62 3.63 8.03
C GLY A 147 -2.97 3.39 7.34
N HIS A 148 -3.14 2.23 6.73
CA HIS A 148 -4.25 1.91 5.83
C HIS A 148 -5.63 2.03 6.52
N PRO A 149 -6.58 2.87 6.01
CA PRO A 149 -7.85 3.19 6.67
C PRO A 149 -8.83 2.01 6.79
N PHE A 150 -8.69 0.98 5.97
CA PHE A 150 -9.53 -0.23 5.96
C PHE A 150 -8.77 -1.50 6.36
N HIS A 151 -7.65 -1.39 7.06
CA HIS A 151 -6.98 -2.54 7.63
C HIS A 151 -7.11 -2.50 9.16
N PRO A 152 -7.61 -3.57 9.83
CA PRO A 152 -7.87 -3.54 11.27
C PRO A 152 -6.59 -3.35 12.12
N THR A 153 -5.43 -3.73 11.59
CA THR A 153 -4.14 -3.72 12.31
C THR A 153 -3.00 -3.17 11.44
N PRO A 154 -3.09 -1.92 10.93
CA PRO A 154 -2.19 -1.45 9.86
C PRO A 154 -0.74 -1.27 10.31
N LYS A 155 -0.50 -1.01 11.60
CA LYS A 155 0.83 -0.80 12.19
C LYS A 155 1.30 -1.95 13.08
N SER A 156 0.56 -3.06 13.12
CA SER A 156 1.01 -4.25 13.85
C SER A 156 2.29 -4.81 13.22
N SER A 157 3.31 -4.99 14.05
CA SER A 157 4.63 -5.52 13.66
C SER A 157 5.07 -6.58 14.68
N VAL A 158 4.74 -7.84 14.39
CA VAL A 158 5.12 -8.97 15.25
C VAL A 158 6.49 -9.47 14.81
N GLY A 159 7.45 -9.45 15.72
CA GLY A 159 8.85 -9.78 15.48
C GLY A 159 9.80 -8.64 15.90
N PHE A 160 9.43 -7.38 15.67
CA PHE A 160 10.21 -6.23 16.14
C PHE A 160 10.02 -5.98 17.64
N SER A 161 11.14 -5.87 18.35
CA SER A 161 11.19 -5.25 19.67
C SER A 161 11.04 -3.72 19.57
N GLU A 162 10.88 -3.03 20.67
CA GLU A 162 10.86 -1.56 20.68
C GLU A 162 12.20 -0.97 20.17
N GLY A 163 13.33 -1.60 20.51
CA GLY A 163 14.64 -1.21 20.01
C GLY A 163 14.76 -1.38 18.49
N ASP A 164 14.21 -2.46 17.93
CA ASP A 164 14.20 -2.67 16.48
C ASP A 164 13.35 -1.62 15.77
N LEU A 165 12.21 -1.22 16.34
CA LEU A 165 11.39 -0.15 15.78
C LEU A 165 12.16 1.18 15.73
N LEU A 166 12.85 1.54 16.81
CA LEU A 166 13.62 2.78 16.86
C LEU A 166 14.77 2.80 15.86
N ASN A 167 15.27 1.63 15.47
CA ASN A 167 16.39 1.50 14.54
C ASN A 167 15.94 1.33 13.07
N TYR A 168 14.76 0.74 12.83
CA TYR A 168 14.41 0.26 11.49
C TYR A 168 13.02 0.65 10.99
N ALA A 169 12.10 1.11 11.85
CA ALA A 169 10.79 1.53 11.40
C ALA A 169 10.84 2.92 10.76
N PRO A 170 10.28 3.11 9.55
CA PRO A 170 10.28 4.42 8.87
C PRO A 170 9.61 5.50 9.73
N GLU A 171 8.52 5.17 10.42
CA GLU A 171 7.78 6.12 11.26
C GLU A 171 8.58 6.62 12.48
N CYS A 172 9.72 6.00 12.76
CA CYS A 172 10.69 6.51 13.74
C CYS A 172 11.72 7.48 13.12
N GLN A 173 11.56 7.83 11.84
CA GLN A 173 12.42 8.76 11.10
C GLN A 173 13.89 8.36 11.16
N THR A 174 14.16 7.10 10.88
CA THR A 174 15.47 6.48 11.03
C THR A 174 16.20 6.31 9.71
N GLN A 175 17.50 6.16 9.80
CA GLN A 175 18.40 5.71 8.75
C GLN A 175 19.41 4.72 9.33
N PHE A 176 19.86 3.78 8.50
CA PHE A 176 20.84 2.79 8.94
C PHE A 176 21.72 2.35 7.77
N GLN A 177 22.86 1.74 8.08
CA GLN A 177 23.73 1.10 7.09
C GLN A 177 23.34 -0.37 6.94
N LEU A 178 23.49 -0.91 5.73
CA LEU A 178 23.20 -2.32 5.45
C LEU A 178 24.32 -3.22 5.98
N TYR A 179 23.97 -4.48 6.20
CA TYR A 179 24.92 -5.54 6.45
C TYR A 179 25.28 -6.21 5.12
N TYR A 180 26.56 -6.52 4.90
CA TYR A 180 27.01 -7.15 3.67
C TYR A 180 27.68 -8.50 3.94
N ILE A 181 27.42 -9.44 3.03
CA ILE A 181 28.11 -10.73 2.97
C ILE A 181 28.67 -10.96 1.58
N GLN A 182 29.82 -11.61 1.48
CA GLN A 182 30.30 -12.20 0.24
C GLN A 182 29.73 -13.60 0.10
N VAL A 183 29.19 -13.92 -1.06
CA VAL A 183 28.58 -15.21 -1.36
C VAL A 183 29.25 -15.81 -2.57
N GLU A 184 29.67 -17.08 -2.49
CA GLU A 184 30.22 -17.81 -3.63
C GLU A 184 29.15 -17.94 -4.73
N ARG A 185 29.51 -17.64 -5.97
CA ARG A 185 28.55 -17.60 -7.10
C ARG A 185 27.84 -18.93 -7.37
N SER A 186 28.40 -20.07 -6.95
CA SER A 186 27.77 -21.38 -7.10
C SER A 186 26.47 -21.54 -6.30
N ILE A 187 26.37 -20.86 -5.16
CA ILE A 187 25.18 -20.87 -4.29
C ILE A 187 24.31 -19.60 -4.44
N MET A 188 24.66 -18.68 -5.35
CA MET A 188 23.87 -17.51 -5.67
C MET A 188 22.85 -17.81 -6.75
N LEU A 189 21.59 -17.43 -6.53
CA LEU A 189 20.53 -17.32 -7.53
C LEU A 189 20.35 -15.85 -7.89
N GLU A 190 20.37 -15.54 -9.19
CA GLU A 190 20.17 -14.17 -9.64
C GLU A 190 19.47 -14.15 -11.00
N ARG A 191 18.59 -13.16 -11.19
CA ARG A 191 17.93 -12.86 -12.45
C ARG A 191 17.78 -11.35 -12.61
N TYR A 192 17.97 -10.85 -13.82
CA TYR A 192 17.97 -9.43 -14.14
C TYR A 192 17.12 -9.16 -15.38
N VAL A 193 16.58 -7.96 -15.46
CA VAL A 193 16.07 -7.43 -16.72
C VAL A 193 17.26 -7.31 -17.70
N GLU A 194 17.02 -7.51 -18.99
CA GLU A 194 18.05 -7.52 -20.01
C GLU A 194 18.96 -6.27 -19.94
N GLY A 195 20.26 -6.49 -19.93
CA GLY A 195 21.28 -5.45 -19.85
C GLY A 195 21.55 -4.87 -18.45
N ARG A 196 20.84 -5.28 -17.37
CA ARG A 196 20.96 -4.68 -16.03
C ARG A 196 21.95 -5.39 -15.09
N ALA A 197 22.40 -6.59 -15.41
CA ALA A 197 23.28 -7.39 -14.52
C ALA A 197 24.55 -6.65 -14.07
N ALA A 198 25.24 -5.95 -14.98
CA ALA A 198 26.47 -5.23 -14.66
C ALA A 198 26.20 -4.05 -13.70
N ALA A 199 25.15 -3.28 -13.96
CA ALA A 199 24.75 -2.15 -13.14
C ALA A 199 24.41 -2.57 -11.70
N VAL A 200 23.67 -3.68 -11.52
CA VAL A 200 23.34 -4.20 -10.19
C VAL A 200 24.58 -4.69 -9.43
N ASN A 201 25.57 -5.29 -10.12
CA ASN A 201 26.84 -5.67 -9.50
C ASN A 201 27.63 -4.45 -9.00
N GLU A 202 27.76 -3.44 -9.84
CA GLU A 202 28.46 -2.21 -9.52
C GLU A 202 27.77 -1.45 -8.39
N LEU A 203 26.46 -1.36 -8.43
CA LEU A 203 25.63 -0.72 -7.40
C LEU A 203 25.86 -1.33 -6.02
N ALA A 204 25.92 -2.66 -5.90
CA ALA A 204 26.13 -3.30 -4.61
C ALA A 204 27.49 -2.93 -3.99
N LEU A 205 28.53 -2.79 -4.82
CA LEU A 205 29.85 -2.32 -4.38
C LEU A 205 29.83 -0.85 -3.98
N GLN A 206 29.21 0.01 -4.79
CA GLN A 206 29.08 1.44 -4.51
C GLN A 206 28.32 1.68 -3.21
N LEU A 207 27.18 0.98 -3.00
CA LEU A 207 26.41 1.07 -1.76
C LEU A 207 27.23 0.68 -0.53
N ALA A 208 28.04 -0.37 -0.64
CA ALA A 208 28.91 -0.84 0.43
C ALA A 208 30.16 0.05 0.62
N GLN A 209 30.44 0.96 -0.31
CA GLN A 209 31.70 1.71 -0.42
C GLN A 209 32.93 0.79 -0.45
N LEU A 210 32.86 -0.28 -1.28
CA LEU A 210 33.90 -1.27 -1.49
C LEU A 210 34.36 -1.26 -2.95
N ASP A 211 35.62 -1.62 -3.17
CA ASP A 211 36.16 -1.85 -4.50
C ASP A 211 36.06 -3.33 -4.91
N THR A 212 36.22 -3.61 -6.20
CA THR A 212 36.19 -5.00 -6.70
C THR A 212 37.27 -5.87 -6.06
N ASP A 213 38.41 -5.29 -5.69
CA ASP A 213 39.53 -5.99 -5.05
C ASP A 213 39.24 -6.38 -3.60
N ASP A 214 38.22 -5.79 -2.97
CA ASP A 214 37.74 -6.16 -1.63
C ASP A 214 36.90 -7.45 -1.67
N ILE A 215 36.47 -7.89 -2.86
CA ILE A 215 35.67 -9.10 -3.06
C ILE A 215 36.54 -10.21 -3.58
N GLU A 216 36.55 -11.35 -2.87
CA GLU A 216 37.34 -12.52 -3.25
C GLU A 216 36.90 -13.06 -4.62
N ALA A 217 37.88 -13.53 -5.41
CA ALA A 217 37.62 -14.10 -6.72
C ALA A 217 36.63 -15.29 -6.64
N GLY A 218 35.56 -15.25 -7.44
CA GLY A 218 34.50 -16.25 -7.42
C GLY A 218 33.32 -15.90 -6.51
N TYR A 219 33.41 -14.81 -5.74
CA TYR A 219 32.33 -14.32 -4.87
C TYR A 219 31.60 -13.14 -5.52
N THR A 220 30.45 -12.82 -4.93
CA THR A 220 29.67 -11.61 -5.21
C THR A 220 29.11 -11.04 -3.90
N LEU A 221 28.76 -9.77 -3.91
CA LEU A 221 28.26 -9.07 -2.74
C LEU A 221 26.72 -9.21 -2.63
N LEU A 222 26.21 -9.49 -1.44
CA LEU A 222 24.80 -9.51 -1.12
C LEU A 222 24.52 -8.56 0.05
N PRO A 223 23.79 -7.45 -0.19
CA PRO A 223 23.26 -6.61 0.87
C PRO A 223 22.13 -7.32 1.64
N VAL A 224 22.16 -7.22 2.96
CA VAL A 224 21.19 -7.82 3.88
C VAL A 224 20.70 -6.76 4.87
N HIS A 225 19.42 -6.77 5.20
CA HIS A 225 18.90 -5.91 6.25
C HIS A 225 19.55 -6.25 7.60
N PRO A 226 20.03 -5.26 8.41
CA PRO A 226 20.73 -5.55 9.66
C PRO A 226 19.94 -6.39 10.68
N TYR A 227 18.62 -6.24 10.71
CA TYR A 227 17.73 -7.11 11.50
C TYR A 227 17.78 -8.56 11.02
N GLN A 228 17.77 -8.76 9.69
CA GLN A 228 17.63 -10.08 9.07
C GLN A 228 18.88 -10.96 9.25
N ILE A 229 20.07 -10.38 9.34
CA ILE A 229 21.31 -11.17 9.46
C ILE A 229 21.35 -12.02 10.74
N ALA A 230 20.74 -11.54 11.84
CA ALA A 230 20.65 -12.34 13.07
C ALA A 230 19.78 -13.59 12.85
N VAL A 231 18.66 -13.44 12.14
CA VAL A 231 17.76 -14.54 11.78
C VAL A 231 18.47 -15.55 10.88
N LEU A 232 19.23 -15.08 9.87
CA LEU A 232 19.99 -15.93 8.97
C LEU A 232 21.09 -16.70 9.72
N LYS A 233 21.83 -16.05 10.59
CA LYS A 233 22.89 -16.67 11.40
C LYS A 233 22.36 -17.69 12.41
N ASP A 234 21.09 -17.72 12.72
CA ASP A 234 20.46 -18.78 13.50
C ASP A 234 20.09 -20.02 12.69
N ASN A 235 20.00 -19.92 11.37
CA ASN A 235 19.71 -21.04 10.49
C ASN A 235 20.90 -22.00 10.34
N ALA A 236 20.67 -23.31 10.48
CA ALA A 236 21.73 -24.32 10.47
C ALA A 236 22.45 -24.42 9.11
N LYS A 237 21.72 -24.32 7.98
CA LYS A 237 22.29 -24.38 6.62
C LYS A 237 23.12 -23.13 6.32
N PHE A 238 22.66 -21.96 6.74
CA PHE A 238 23.41 -20.72 6.60
C PHE A 238 24.72 -20.78 7.41
N LYS A 239 24.68 -21.25 8.65
CA LYS A 239 25.89 -21.50 9.48
C LYS A 239 26.87 -22.45 8.79
N GLN A 240 26.36 -23.58 8.28
CA GLN A 240 27.19 -24.55 7.56
C GLN A 240 27.88 -23.88 6.36
N TRP A 241 27.18 -23.09 5.57
CA TRP A 241 27.78 -22.38 4.44
C TRP A 241 28.83 -21.33 4.86
N MET A 242 28.67 -20.74 6.03
CA MET A 242 29.71 -19.87 6.61
C MET A 242 30.93 -20.68 7.01
N ASP A 243 30.75 -21.82 7.69
CA ASP A 243 31.83 -22.70 8.15
C ASP A 243 32.58 -23.32 6.97
N ASP A 244 31.89 -23.67 5.90
CA ASP A 244 32.43 -24.24 4.66
C ASP A 244 33.08 -23.16 3.74
N GLY A 245 32.93 -21.88 4.07
CA GLY A 245 33.50 -20.76 3.35
C GLY A 245 32.68 -20.27 2.16
N PHE A 246 31.51 -20.83 1.86
CA PHE A 246 30.61 -20.32 0.82
C PHE A 246 30.05 -18.93 1.08
N ILE A 247 29.95 -18.55 2.35
CA ILE A 247 29.52 -17.22 2.81
C ILE A 247 30.59 -16.63 3.73
N LYS A 248 30.94 -15.37 3.49
CA LYS A 248 31.90 -14.64 4.31
C LYS A 248 31.28 -13.32 4.78
N ASP A 249 31.44 -13.01 6.07
CA ASP A 249 30.98 -11.74 6.62
C ASP A 249 31.88 -10.58 6.15
N ILE A 250 31.24 -9.47 5.76
CA ILE A 250 31.86 -8.15 5.65
C ILE A 250 31.44 -7.32 6.86
N GLY A 251 30.17 -7.37 7.24
CA GLY A 251 29.61 -6.60 8.31
C GLY A 251 28.81 -5.38 7.84
N ILE A 252 28.53 -4.45 8.76
CA ILE A 252 27.84 -3.20 8.48
C ILE A 252 28.81 -2.23 7.80
N SER A 253 28.42 -1.69 6.64
CA SER A 253 29.27 -0.79 5.85
C SER A 253 28.44 0.10 4.92
N GLY A 254 29.09 1.05 4.25
CA GLY A 254 28.60 1.81 3.14
C GLY A 254 27.74 3.01 3.48
N TYR A 255 26.92 3.43 2.53
CA TYR A 255 26.03 4.57 2.71
C TYR A 255 24.88 4.26 3.65
N TYR A 256 24.37 5.31 4.31
CA TYR A 256 23.10 5.20 5.02
C TYR A 256 21.95 5.04 4.04
N VAL A 257 20.98 4.23 4.41
CA VAL A 257 19.73 4.04 3.67
C VAL A 257 18.53 4.38 4.55
N TYR A 258 17.47 4.83 3.91
CA TYR A 258 16.25 5.27 4.57
C TYR A 258 15.15 4.23 4.35
N PRO A 259 14.58 3.62 5.40
CA PRO A 259 13.44 2.72 5.24
C PRO A 259 12.25 3.52 4.69
N THR A 260 11.56 2.93 3.72
CA THR A 260 10.37 3.52 3.08
C THR A 260 9.08 3.06 3.78
N SER A 261 7.95 3.58 3.36
CA SER A 261 6.62 3.21 3.85
C SER A 261 6.29 1.71 3.80
N SER A 262 7.03 0.92 3.04
CA SER A 262 6.91 -0.54 3.03
C SER A 262 7.72 -1.25 4.13
N VAL A 263 8.48 -0.52 4.95
CA VAL A 263 9.37 -0.94 6.03
C VAL A 263 10.61 -1.71 5.52
N ARG A 264 10.41 -2.73 4.67
CA ARG A 264 11.47 -3.62 4.16
C ARG A 264 12.21 -3.08 2.93
N THR A 265 11.63 -2.11 2.23
CA THR A 265 12.31 -1.43 1.12
C THR A 265 13.03 -0.21 1.67
N VAL A 266 14.29 -0.09 1.31
CA VAL A 266 15.13 1.05 1.70
C VAL A 266 15.53 1.87 0.49
N PHE A 267 15.68 3.18 0.66
CA PHE A 267 16.12 4.13 -0.34
C PHE A 267 17.53 4.65 -0.01
N SER A 268 18.43 4.59 -0.98
CA SER A 268 19.73 5.29 -0.93
C SER A 268 19.60 6.57 -1.73
N LYS A 269 19.67 7.72 -1.05
CA LYS A 269 19.59 9.01 -1.72
C LYS A 269 20.87 9.35 -2.48
N GLU A 270 22.01 8.85 -2.03
CA GLU A 270 23.32 9.07 -2.63
C GLU A 270 23.43 8.40 -4.00
N LEU A 271 22.83 7.23 -4.18
CA LEU A 271 22.85 6.48 -5.44
C LEU A 271 21.50 6.51 -6.17
N ASN A 272 20.49 7.14 -5.57
CA ASN A 272 19.13 7.21 -6.10
C ASN A 272 18.59 5.82 -6.53
N VAL A 273 18.54 4.88 -5.58
CA VAL A 273 18.13 3.50 -5.83
C VAL A 273 17.39 2.93 -4.63
N TYR A 274 16.50 1.96 -4.88
CA TYR A 274 15.82 1.22 -3.84
C TYR A 274 16.30 -0.22 -3.77
N LEU A 275 16.35 -0.75 -2.56
CA LEU A 275 16.54 -2.17 -2.30
C LEU A 275 15.33 -2.71 -1.51
N LYS A 276 14.61 -3.68 -2.08
CA LYS A 276 13.53 -4.40 -1.40
C LYS A 276 14.14 -5.63 -0.74
N LEU A 277 14.34 -5.54 0.58
CA LEU A 277 15.05 -6.54 1.38
C LEU A 277 14.05 -7.39 2.17
N PRO A 278 14.26 -8.71 2.30
CA PRO A 278 13.44 -9.52 3.19
C PRO A 278 13.73 -9.19 4.66
N ILE A 279 12.68 -9.18 5.47
CA ILE A 279 12.74 -9.14 6.93
C ILE A 279 11.77 -10.16 7.52
N ASN A 280 12.21 -10.94 8.50
CA ASN A 280 11.36 -11.94 9.15
C ASN A 280 10.49 -11.31 10.24
N VAL A 281 9.68 -10.34 9.83
CA VAL A 281 8.72 -9.62 10.65
C VAL A 281 7.35 -9.72 10.01
N LYS A 282 6.34 -10.09 10.80
CA LYS A 282 4.95 -10.08 10.33
C LYS A 282 4.38 -8.66 10.46
N ILE A 283 4.18 -8.02 9.32
CA ILE A 283 3.54 -6.71 9.23
C ILE A 283 2.17 -6.91 8.61
N THR A 284 1.12 -6.43 9.28
CA THR A 284 -0.27 -6.69 8.91
C THR A 284 -0.62 -8.19 8.90
N ASN A 285 -0.70 -8.83 7.76
CA ASN A 285 -1.08 -10.24 7.63
C ASN A 285 0.08 -11.17 7.25
N PHE A 286 1.21 -10.63 6.73
CA PHE A 286 2.27 -11.42 6.10
C PHE A 286 3.64 -11.19 6.73
N VAL A 287 4.46 -12.24 6.77
CA VAL A 287 5.90 -12.11 6.99
C VAL A 287 6.51 -11.49 5.71
N ARG A 288 7.37 -10.49 5.88
CA ARG A 288 7.88 -9.68 4.78
C ARG A 288 9.13 -10.27 4.13
N THR A 289 8.99 -11.47 3.58
CA THR A 289 10.01 -12.17 2.76
C THR A 289 9.67 -12.07 1.27
N ASN A 290 10.56 -12.52 0.39
CA ASN A 290 10.37 -12.54 -1.06
C ASN A 290 10.57 -13.98 -1.55
N ASP A 291 9.49 -14.77 -1.66
CA ASP A 291 9.59 -16.14 -2.15
C ASP A 291 9.92 -16.22 -3.65
N HIS A 292 10.15 -17.44 -4.12
CA HIS A 292 10.57 -17.68 -5.51
C HIS A 292 9.52 -17.19 -6.51
N GLU A 293 8.23 -17.42 -6.26
CA GLU A 293 7.16 -16.95 -7.15
C GLU A 293 7.10 -15.42 -7.20
N GLN A 294 7.23 -14.74 -6.06
CA GLN A 294 7.22 -13.28 -5.97
C GLN A 294 8.37 -12.64 -6.74
N VAL A 295 9.61 -13.18 -6.65
CA VAL A 295 10.74 -12.63 -7.40
C VAL A 295 10.62 -12.89 -8.89
N GLU A 296 10.14 -14.06 -9.31
CA GLU A 296 9.91 -14.37 -10.73
C GLU A 296 8.81 -13.47 -11.32
N ARG A 297 7.69 -13.30 -10.61
CA ARG A 297 6.62 -12.34 -10.98
C ARG A 297 7.19 -10.95 -11.19
N THR A 298 7.98 -10.50 -10.24
CA THR A 298 8.58 -9.15 -10.26
C THR A 298 9.42 -8.94 -11.51
N ILE A 299 10.28 -9.91 -11.88
CA ILE A 299 11.16 -9.76 -13.05
C ILE A 299 10.40 -9.95 -14.37
N ASP A 300 9.39 -10.80 -14.42
CA ASP A 300 8.54 -10.93 -15.60
C ASP A 300 7.79 -9.61 -15.86
N ALA A 301 7.17 -9.03 -14.82
CA ALA A 301 6.53 -7.72 -14.91
C ALA A 301 7.52 -6.62 -15.33
N ALA A 302 8.70 -6.60 -14.70
CA ALA A 302 9.75 -5.62 -14.98
C ALA A 302 10.25 -5.72 -16.42
N SER A 303 10.40 -6.93 -16.96
CA SER A 303 10.81 -7.16 -18.35
C SER A 303 9.78 -6.60 -19.34
N VAL A 304 8.49 -6.78 -19.04
CA VAL A 304 7.41 -6.18 -19.85
C VAL A 304 7.43 -4.66 -19.74
N ILE A 305 7.49 -4.11 -18.51
CA ILE A 305 7.54 -2.66 -18.30
C ILE A 305 8.76 -2.05 -19.01
N ALA A 306 9.94 -2.63 -18.88
CA ALA A 306 11.15 -2.13 -19.53
C ALA A 306 11.01 -2.08 -21.06
N SER A 307 10.26 -3.02 -21.66
CA SER A 307 10.05 -3.06 -23.11
C SER A 307 9.09 -2.01 -23.63
N ILE A 308 8.08 -1.62 -22.82
CA ILE A 308 7.04 -0.65 -23.23
C ILE A 308 7.29 0.76 -22.70
N LYS A 309 8.14 0.90 -21.70
CA LYS A 309 8.44 2.17 -21.00
C LYS A 309 8.69 3.34 -21.97
N PRO A 310 9.50 3.19 -23.05
CA PRO A 310 9.77 4.28 -24.00
C PRO A 310 8.52 4.83 -24.71
N ASP A 311 7.47 4.02 -24.86
CA ASP A 311 6.27 4.37 -25.59
C ASP A 311 5.16 4.95 -24.69
N TYR A 312 5.16 4.57 -23.38
CA TYR A 312 4.10 4.94 -22.44
C TYR A 312 4.53 5.93 -21.36
N GLU A 313 5.82 6.10 -21.12
CA GLU A 313 6.26 7.19 -20.25
C GLU A 313 6.11 8.55 -20.95
N THR A 314 5.59 9.48 -20.20
CA THR A 314 5.51 10.89 -20.60
C THR A 314 6.31 11.75 -19.63
N LYS A 315 6.37 13.06 -19.88
CA LYS A 315 6.92 14.00 -18.90
C LYS A 315 6.11 14.09 -17.60
N HIS A 316 4.88 13.54 -17.57
CA HIS A 316 3.95 13.60 -16.45
C HIS A 316 3.61 12.24 -15.84
N PHE A 317 4.05 11.15 -16.47
CA PHE A 317 3.78 9.79 -15.98
C PHE A 317 5.01 8.91 -16.15
N LYS A 318 5.45 8.28 -15.06
CA LYS A 318 6.68 7.49 -14.98
C LYS A 318 6.45 6.12 -14.35
N LEU A 319 7.14 5.12 -14.86
CA LEU A 319 7.09 3.73 -14.38
C LEU A 319 8.45 3.38 -13.77
N MET A 320 8.46 3.06 -12.48
CA MET A 320 9.68 2.64 -11.76
C MET A 320 9.70 1.11 -11.70
N PHE A 321 10.67 0.47 -12.36
CA PHE A 321 10.73 -0.98 -12.43
C PHE A 321 11.90 -1.57 -11.64
N GLU A 322 11.76 -2.85 -11.30
CA GLU A 322 12.79 -3.62 -10.63
C GLU A 322 13.82 -4.13 -11.66
N GLU A 323 15.11 -3.84 -11.42
CA GLU A 323 16.19 -4.16 -12.36
C GLU A 323 16.64 -5.61 -12.27
N GLY A 324 16.43 -6.25 -11.13
CA GLY A 324 16.84 -7.63 -10.88
C GLY A 324 16.75 -8.03 -9.42
N TYR A 325 17.03 -9.31 -9.16
CA TYR A 325 17.15 -9.82 -7.79
C TYR A 325 18.37 -10.73 -7.61
N ARG A 326 18.78 -10.88 -6.35
CA ARG A 326 19.76 -11.83 -5.85
C ARG A 326 19.26 -12.53 -4.61
N ALA A 327 19.48 -13.84 -4.52
CA ALA A 327 19.12 -14.65 -3.37
C ALA A 327 20.08 -15.82 -3.21
N LEU A 328 20.13 -16.43 -2.04
CA LEU A 328 20.76 -17.72 -1.86
C LEU A 328 19.92 -18.81 -2.51
N LYS A 329 20.56 -19.76 -3.22
CA LYS A 329 19.87 -20.94 -3.76
C LYS A 329 19.33 -21.79 -2.62
N ASP A 330 18.02 -22.00 -2.59
CA ASP A 330 17.40 -22.93 -1.67
C ASP A 330 16.19 -23.60 -2.32
N SER A 331 15.85 -24.78 -1.85
CA SER A 331 14.65 -25.52 -2.22
C SER A 331 14.24 -26.32 -1.00
N PRO A 332 13.72 -25.65 0.03
CA PRO A 332 13.39 -26.28 1.30
C PRO A 332 12.20 -27.23 1.17
N GLU A 333 12.09 -28.19 2.07
CA GLU A 333 10.86 -28.96 2.26
C GLU A 333 9.73 -28.02 2.69
N ALA A 334 8.49 -28.38 2.36
CA ALA A 334 7.31 -27.56 2.69
C ALA A 334 7.25 -27.26 4.20
N GLY A 335 7.17 -25.96 4.55
CA GLY A 335 7.13 -25.49 5.93
C GLY A 335 8.49 -25.32 6.61
N ALA A 336 9.61 -25.65 5.95
CA ALA A 336 10.95 -25.33 6.45
C ALA A 336 11.32 -23.87 6.19
N PHE A 337 12.37 -23.38 6.87
CA PHE A 337 12.91 -22.04 6.64
C PHE A 337 13.52 -21.95 5.25
N ASP A 338 13.01 -21.08 4.41
CA ASP A 338 13.44 -20.86 3.04
C ASP A 338 14.52 -19.78 2.99
N LEU A 339 15.76 -20.17 2.73
CA LEU A 339 16.88 -19.23 2.61
C LEU A 339 16.73 -18.32 1.39
N LEU A 340 16.15 -18.80 0.26
CA LEU A 340 15.86 -17.94 -0.87
C LEU A 340 14.94 -16.80 -0.45
N ALA A 341 13.78 -17.12 0.10
CA ALA A 341 12.79 -16.12 0.51
C ALA A 341 13.33 -15.12 1.54
N ASN A 342 14.23 -15.58 2.42
CA ASN A 342 14.82 -14.79 3.49
C ASN A 342 16.08 -14.01 3.09
N THR A 343 16.55 -14.14 1.85
CA THR A 343 17.73 -13.43 1.32
C THR A 343 17.50 -12.72 0.01
N ALA A 344 16.36 -12.93 -0.64
CA ALA A 344 16.05 -12.34 -1.94
C ALA A 344 15.97 -10.81 -1.89
N MET A 345 17.05 -10.15 -2.27
CA MET A 345 17.18 -8.71 -2.44
C MET A 345 16.78 -8.33 -3.87
N ILE A 346 15.84 -7.41 -4.00
CA ILE A 346 15.38 -6.87 -5.29
C ILE A 346 15.85 -5.42 -5.40
N VAL A 347 16.44 -5.08 -6.56
CA VAL A 347 16.87 -3.71 -6.88
C VAL A 347 15.79 -3.04 -7.72
N ARG A 348 15.41 -1.81 -7.37
CA ARG A 348 14.49 -0.96 -8.13
C ARG A 348 15.20 0.33 -8.50
N GLU A 349 14.98 0.82 -9.71
CA GLU A 349 15.47 2.11 -10.16
C GLU A 349 14.97 3.26 -9.28
N GLY A 350 15.72 4.35 -9.26
CA GLY A 350 15.39 5.54 -8.50
C GLY A 350 14.38 6.45 -9.20
N ILE A 351 14.19 7.64 -8.64
CA ILE A 351 13.33 8.69 -9.17
C ILE A 351 14.13 9.49 -10.21
N GLU A 352 13.55 9.72 -11.38
CA GLU A 352 14.22 10.50 -12.44
C GLU A 352 14.57 11.91 -11.95
N ASP A 353 15.82 12.32 -12.18
CA ASP A 353 16.35 13.64 -11.77
C ASP A 353 16.13 13.97 -10.28
N TYR A 354 16.21 12.95 -9.40
CA TYR A 354 16.04 13.14 -7.96
C TYR A 354 17.06 14.09 -7.37
N HIS A 355 16.56 15.04 -6.60
CA HIS A 355 17.33 15.88 -5.68
C HIS A 355 16.44 16.29 -4.50
N SER A 356 17.03 16.61 -3.35
CA SER A 356 16.31 16.84 -2.09
C SER A 356 15.35 18.04 -2.08
N GLU A 357 15.44 18.93 -3.07
CA GLU A 357 14.56 20.11 -3.22
C GLU A 357 13.30 19.79 -4.05
N LYS A 358 13.20 18.60 -4.67
CA LYS A 358 11.99 18.19 -5.37
C LYS A 358 10.87 17.87 -4.37
N GLN A 359 9.70 18.47 -4.58
CA GLN A 359 8.51 18.19 -3.80
C GLN A 359 7.86 16.91 -4.31
N ILE A 360 8.40 15.76 -3.87
CA ILE A 360 7.88 14.43 -4.22
C ILE A 360 7.32 13.79 -2.96
N HIS A 361 6.09 13.31 -3.04
CA HIS A 361 5.42 12.68 -1.91
C HIS A 361 4.83 11.33 -2.28
N VAL A 362 4.95 10.37 -1.36
CA VAL A 362 4.10 9.17 -1.38
C VAL A 362 2.66 9.62 -1.20
N LEU A 363 1.77 9.27 -2.12
CA LEU A 363 0.40 9.76 -2.10
C LEU A 363 -0.30 9.50 -0.75
N ALA A 364 -0.06 8.34 -0.15
CA ALA A 364 -0.63 7.99 1.15
C ALA A 364 -0.28 8.97 2.27
N SER A 365 0.91 9.59 2.25
CA SER A 365 1.33 10.55 3.28
C SER A 365 0.56 11.87 3.21
N LEU A 366 0.08 12.24 2.02
CA LEU A 366 -0.71 13.44 1.80
C LEU A 366 -2.11 13.39 2.43
N PHE A 367 -2.60 12.18 2.73
CA PHE A 367 -3.99 11.95 3.19
C PHE A 367 -4.11 11.86 4.70
N GLU A 368 -3.00 11.62 5.41
CA GLU A 368 -3.04 11.60 6.87
C GLU A 368 -3.22 13.03 7.40
N THR A 369 -4.22 13.21 8.27
CA THR A 369 -4.44 14.46 8.99
C THR A 369 -4.11 14.23 10.45
N MET A 370 -3.15 14.96 10.98
CA MET A 370 -2.85 14.88 12.42
C MET A 370 -3.91 15.63 13.21
N PRO A 371 -4.28 15.17 14.42
CA PRO A 371 -5.38 15.73 15.19
C PRO A 371 -5.27 17.23 15.56
N HIS A 372 -4.10 17.80 15.37
CA HIS A 372 -3.82 19.22 15.66
C HIS A 372 -3.69 20.06 14.40
N GLU A 373 -3.73 19.45 13.24
CA GLU A 373 -3.62 20.11 11.94
C GLU A 373 -5.01 20.41 11.41
N PRO A 374 -5.22 21.63 10.90
CA PRO A 374 -6.52 22.04 10.39
C PRO A 374 -6.90 21.34 9.08
N ASP A 375 -5.90 20.88 8.32
CA ASP A 375 -6.06 20.21 7.02
C ASP A 375 -5.00 19.12 6.86
N SER A 376 -5.16 18.29 5.83
CA SER A 376 -4.13 17.35 5.37
C SER A 376 -3.08 18.08 4.52
N MET A 377 -1.89 17.49 4.35
CA MET A 377 -0.89 18.03 3.44
C MET A 377 -1.43 18.15 2.00
N LEU A 378 -2.33 17.27 1.56
CA LEU A 378 -3.04 17.41 0.29
C LEU A 378 -3.82 18.73 0.21
N GLY A 379 -4.56 19.09 1.26
CA GLY A 379 -5.31 20.35 1.32
C GLY A 379 -4.41 21.58 1.27
N GLU A 380 -3.22 21.51 1.86
CA GLU A 380 -2.21 22.55 1.76
C GLU A 380 -1.68 22.70 0.32
N MET A 381 -1.39 21.58 -0.38
CA MET A 381 -0.98 21.59 -1.80
C MET A 381 -2.07 22.20 -2.69
N ILE A 382 -3.33 21.81 -2.51
CA ILE A 382 -4.44 22.38 -3.27
C ILE A 382 -4.54 23.89 -3.02
N THR A 383 -4.43 24.33 -1.78
CA THR A 383 -4.46 25.77 -1.43
C THR A 383 -3.32 26.52 -2.07
N GLN A 384 -2.12 25.94 -2.10
CA GLN A 384 -0.93 26.55 -2.71
C GLN A 384 -1.04 26.68 -4.24
N SER A 385 -1.83 25.81 -4.89
CA SER A 385 -1.96 25.80 -6.36
C SER A 385 -2.81 26.94 -6.93
N ASP A 386 -3.58 27.66 -6.10
CA ASP A 386 -4.57 28.65 -6.50
C ASP A 386 -5.69 28.11 -7.42
N LEU A 387 -5.79 26.78 -7.58
CA LEU A 387 -6.89 26.11 -8.31
C LEU A 387 -8.09 25.85 -7.40
N SER A 388 -9.28 25.74 -7.98
CA SER A 388 -10.41 25.11 -7.29
C SER A 388 -10.15 23.62 -7.06
N ASP A 389 -10.84 23.01 -6.10
CA ASP A 389 -10.69 21.58 -5.81
C ASP A 389 -11.02 20.72 -7.05
N GLU A 390 -12.04 21.12 -7.84
CA GLU A 390 -12.43 20.43 -9.05
C GLU A 390 -11.38 20.57 -10.18
N GLU A 391 -10.81 21.76 -10.36
CA GLU A 391 -9.73 21.99 -11.35
C GLU A 391 -8.48 21.21 -10.98
N TRP A 392 -8.11 21.21 -9.69
CA TRP A 392 -6.98 20.45 -9.18
C TRP A 392 -7.19 18.95 -9.40
N LEU A 393 -8.37 18.43 -9.03
CA LEU A 393 -8.73 17.02 -9.25
C LEU A 393 -8.70 16.67 -10.74
N SER A 394 -9.20 17.51 -11.61
CA SER A 394 -9.16 17.30 -13.06
C SER A 394 -7.72 17.18 -13.57
N ALA A 395 -6.82 18.09 -13.16
CA ALA A 395 -5.41 18.04 -13.52
C ALA A 395 -4.72 16.78 -12.98
N TYR A 396 -5.06 16.38 -11.74
CA TYR A 396 -4.55 15.15 -11.14
C TYR A 396 -4.96 13.90 -11.92
N LEU A 397 -6.21 13.79 -12.37
CA LEU A 397 -6.70 12.65 -13.15
C LEU A 397 -5.98 12.51 -14.48
N ASP A 398 -5.59 13.62 -15.13
CA ASP A 398 -4.87 13.60 -16.40
C ASP A 398 -3.48 12.97 -16.30
N ILE A 399 -2.80 13.11 -15.15
CA ILE A 399 -1.47 12.54 -14.95
C ILE A 399 -1.48 11.18 -14.25
N THR A 400 -2.62 10.74 -13.72
CA THR A 400 -2.74 9.49 -12.96
C THR A 400 -3.68 8.49 -13.62
N LEU A 401 -4.98 8.71 -13.55
CA LEU A 401 -5.99 7.74 -14.02
C LEU A 401 -5.93 7.53 -15.53
N TYR A 402 -5.78 8.61 -16.33
CA TYR A 402 -5.74 8.52 -17.78
C TYR A 402 -4.61 7.61 -18.29
N PRO A 403 -3.32 7.86 -17.94
CA PRO A 403 -2.23 7.03 -18.45
C PRO A 403 -2.27 5.59 -17.93
N MET A 404 -2.80 5.34 -16.72
CA MET A 404 -2.98 3.98 -16.23
C MET A 404 -4.08 3.22 -16.99
N LEU A 405 -5.18 3.90 -17.38
CA LEU A 405 -6.23 3.33 -18.23
C LEU A 405 -5.72 3.06 -19.66
N GLU A 406 -4.98 3.99 -20.24
CA GLU A 406 -4.35 3.85 -21.55
C GLU A 406 -3.40 2.65 -21.55
N LEU A 407 -2.50 2.55 -20.57
CA LEU A 407 -1.58 1.44 -20.43
C LEU A 407 -2.32 0.09 -20.36
N LEU A 408 -3.35 -0.02 -19.53
CA LEU A 408 -4.14 -1.25 -19.42
C LEU A 408 -4.87 -1.58 -20.73
N SER A 409 -5.50 -0.58 -21.37
CA SER A 409 -6.32 -0.82 -22.55
C SER A 409 -5.50 -1.24 -23.77
N ASP A 410 -4.29 -0.72 -23.90
CA ASP A 410 -3.44 -0.93 -25.06
C ASP A 410 -2.49 -2.11 -24.91
N THR A 411 -1.96 -2.33 -23.70
CA THR A 411 -0.95 -3.36 -23.42
C THR A 411 -1.45 -4.52 -22.57
N GLY A 412 -2.55 -4.31 -21.85
CA GLY A 412 -3.05 -5.26 -20.85
C GLY A 412 -2.40 -5.14 -19.47
N ILE A 413 -1.50 -4.18 -19.26
CA ILE A 413 -0.79 -4.01 -17.99
C ILE A 413 -1.69 -3.26 -16.99
N SER A 414 -2.11 -3.95 -15.94
CA SER A 414 -2.82 -3.39 -14.79
C SER A 414 -1.82 -3.18 -13.65
N LEU A 415 -1.52 -1.93 -13.34
CA LEU A 415 -0.62 -1.56 -12.25
C LEU A 415 -1.31 -1.71 -10.88
N GLU A 416 -0.54 -2.00 -9.84
CA GLU A 416 -0.98 -1.89 -8.45
C GLU A 416 -0.74 -0.47 -7.91
N GLY A 417 -1.30 0.54 -8.61
CA GLY A 417 -1.11 1.95 -8.32
C GLY A 417 -1.98 2.48 -7.17
N HIS A 418 -2.00 1.77 -6.03
CA HIS A 418 -2.63 2.27 -4.82
C HIS A 418 -1.77 3.37 -4.17
N VAL A 419 -2.31 4.05 -3.18
CA VAL A 419 -1.73 5.26 -2.57
C VAL A 419 -0.30 5.11 -2.03
N GLN A 420 0.14 3.92 -1.64
CA GLN A 420 1.53 3.67 -1.20
C GLN A 420 2.50 3.46 -2.38
N ASN A 421 2.01 2.93 -3.50
CA ASN A 421 2.81 2.66 -4.69
C ASN A 421 2.82 3.82 -5.69
N THR A 422 2.09 4.89 -5.41
CA THR A 422 2.03 6.10 -6.23
C THR A 422 2.75 7.23 -5.54
N LEU A 423 3.69 7.88 -6.27
CA LEU A 423 4.35 9.10 -5.86
C LEU A 423 3.86 10.24 -6.75
N ILE A 424 3.71 11.42 -6.18
CA ILE A 424 3.36 12.62 -6.94
C ILE A 424 4.44 13.69 -6.71
N GLU A 425 4.97 14.22 -7.79
CA GLU A 425 5.82 15.42 -7.80
C GLU A 425 4.93 16.64 -7.96
N PHE A 426 5.15 17.64 -7.12
CA PHE A 426 4.44 18.92 -7.14
C PHE A 426 5.35 20.06 -7.54
N LYS A 427 4.74 21.10 -8.09
CA LYS A 427 5.35 22.40 -8.26
C LYS A 427 4.32 23.47 -7.96
N ASP A 428 4.60 24.30 -6.97
CA ASP A 428 3.68 25.36 -6.51
C ASP A 428 2.27 24.79 -6.22
N GLY A 429 2.19 23.62 -5.57
CA GLY A 429 0.94 22.90 -5.26
C GLY A 429 0.26 22.17 -6.43
N HIS A 430 0.72 22.39 -7.69
CA HIS A 430 0.18 21.70 -8.85
C HIS A 430 0.79 20.30 -9.01
N PRO A 431 0.00 19.23 -9.23
CA PRO A 431 0.51 17.91 -9.53
C PRO A 431 1.18 17.91 -10.91
N GLN A 432 2.45 17.49 -10.97
CA GLN A 432 3.27 17.55 -12.18
C GLN A 432 3.58 16.19 -12.77
N VAL A 433 4.04 15.25 -11.93
CA VAL A 433 4.48 13.92 -12.36
C VAL A 433 3.93 12.88 -11.42
N CYS A 434 3.35 11.84 -11.99
CA CYS A 434 2.96 10.63 -11.29
C CYS A 434 4.00 9.54 -11.54
N TYR A 435 4.55 8.96 -10.47
CA TYR A 435 5.41 7.79 -10.52
C TYR A 435 4.66 6.60 -9.93
N VAL A 436 4.72 5.43 -10.60
CA VAL A 436 4.16 4.18 -10.09
C VAL A 436 5.28 3.17 -9.91
N ARG A 437 5.32 2.52 -8.75
CA ARG A 437 6.35 1.56 -8.34
C ARG A 437 5.76 0.25 -7.82
N ASP A 438 6.63 -0.74 -7.59
CA ASP A 438 6.34 -2.07 -7.01
C ASP A 438 5.55 -2.98 -7.97
N LEU A 439 6.30 -3.63 -8.87
CA LEU A 439 5.72 -4.42 -9.96
C LEU A 439 5.32 -5.85 -9.55
N GLU A 440 5.59 -6.28 -8.30
CA GLU A 440 5.12 -7.59 -7.80
C GLU A 440 3.59 -7.74 -7.93
N GLY A 441 2.85 -6.64 -7.72
CA GLY A 441 1.39 -6.61 -7.79
C GLY A 441 0.81 -6.43 -9.20
N VAL A 442 1.64 -6.27 -10.23
CA VAL A 442 1.20 -6.10 -11.61
C VAL A 442 0.44 -7.33 -12.11
N CYS A 443 -0.64 -7.09 -12.85
CA CYS A 443 -1.38 -8.10 -13.60
C CYS A 443 -1.35 -7.79 -15.08
N ILE A 444 -1.15 -8.80 -15.92
CA ILE A 444 -1.14 -8.68 -17.37
C ILE A 444 -2.35 -9.41 -17.94
N ALA A 445 -3.26 -8.65 -18.54
CA ALA A 445 -4.50 -9.15 -19.18
C ALA A 445 -4.14 -9.94 -20.45
N GLU A 446 -4.24 -11.27 -20.39
CA GLU A 446 -3.74 -12.19 -21.42
C GLU A 446 -4.24 -11.84 -22.83
N GLY A 447 -5.54 -11.62 -22.98
CA GLY A 447 -6.15 -11.36 -24.29
C GLY A 447 -5.70 -10.04 -24.92
N ILE A 448 -5.44 -9.01 -24.10
CA ILE A 448 -4.92 -7.72 -24.56
C ILE A 448 -3.43 -7.84 -24.87
N ALA A 449 -2.66 -8.44 -23.97
CA ALA A 449 -1.22 -8.62 -24.11
C ALA A 449 -0.83 -9.48 -25.33
N LYS A 450 -1.69 -10.45 -25.71
CA LYS A 450 -1.54 -11.20 -26.97
C LYS A 450 -1.73 -10.30 -28.21
N ARG A 451 -2.72 -9.42 -28.19
CA ARG A 451 -2.95 -8.45 -29.28
C ARG A 451 -1.81 -7.42 -29.38
N ALA A 452 -1.29 -6.99 -28.23
CA ALA A 452 -0.15 -6.07 -28.14
C ALA A 452 1.21 -6.76 -28.42
N GLN A 453 1.22 -8.06 -28.71
CA GLN A 453 2.42 -8.86 -28.99
C GLN A 453 3.42 -8.96 -27.82
N ILE A 454 2.98 -8.69 -26.61
CA ILE A 454 3.77 -8.92 -25.38
C ILE A 454 3.89 -10.42 -25.11
N ILE A 455 2.80 -11.16 -25.28
CA ILE A 455 2.76 -12.62 -25.21
C ILE A 455 2.74 -13.17 -26.65
N PRO A 456 3.61 -14.08 -27.05
CA PRO A 456 4.70 -14.74 -26.27
C PRO A 456 6.08 -14.07 -26.42
N ASN A 457 6.18 -12.86 -26.96
CA ASN A 457 7.47 -12.29 -27.35
C ASN A 457 8.36 -11.87 -26.18
N ILE A 458 7.76 -11.43 -25.06
CA ILE A 458 8.49 -10.95 -23.88
C ILE A 458 8.31 -11.92 -22.71
N ILE A 459 7.07 -12.33 -22.45
CA ILE A 459 6.73 -13.32 -21.43
C ILE A 459 5.84 -14.42 -22.02
N GLN A 460 5.79 -15.58 -21.36
CA GLN A 460 4.93 -16.70 -21.76
C GLN A 460 3.56 -16.62 -21.06
N SER A 461 2.55 -17.33 -21.62
CA SER A 461 1.19 -17.37 -21.02
C SER A 461 1.17 -18.01 -19.62
N GLU A 462 2.16 -18.84 -19.30
CA GLU A 462 2.32 -19.53 -18.02
C GLU A 462 2.97 -18.65 -16.95
N SER A 463 3.43 -17.45 -17.30
CA SER A 463 4.01 -16.52 -16.33
C SER A 463 3.00 -16.17 -15.23
N PRO A 464 3.43 -16.14 -13.95
CA PRO A 464 2.54 -15.88 -12.81
C PRO A 464 1.96 -14.48 -12.79
N VAL A 465 2.39 -13.56 -13.67
CA VAL A 465 1.79 -12.21 -13.83
C VAL A 465 0.63 -12.19 -14.82
N VAL A 466 0.39 -13.29 -15.58
CA VAL A 466 -0.66 -13.36 -16.59
C VAL A 466 -1.99 -13.75 -15.96
N TYR A 467 -3.01 -12.99 -16.24
CA TYR A 467 -4.37 -13.15 -15.71
C TYR A 467 -5.40 -13.02 -16.83
N SER A 468 -6.65 -13.43 -16.56
CA SER A 468 -7.76 -13.10 -17.47
C SER A 468 -7.98 -11.59 -17.54
N ASN A 469 -8.57 -11.11 -18.65
CA ASN A 469 -8.87 -9.68 -18.81
C ASN A 469 -9.78 -9.17 -17.67
N GLU A 470 -10.75 -10.00 -17.24
CA GLU A 470 -11.70 -9.68 -16.18
C GLU A 470 -10.98 -9.56 -14.82
N ALA A 471 -10.03 -10.46 -14.52
CA ALA A 471 -9.27 -10.41 -13.28
C ALA A 471 -8.35 -9.18 -13.24
N ALA A 472 -7.67 -8.84 -14.34
CA ALA A 472 -6.83 -7.66 -14.44
C ALA A 472 -7.67 -6.36 -14.28
N TRP A 473 -8.85 -6.29 -14.94
CA TRP A 473 -9.77 -5.16 -14.79
C TRP A 473 -10.35 -5.04 -13.38
N HIS A 474 -10.71 -6.15 -12.75
CA HIS A 474 -11.18 -6.17 -11.36
C HIS A 474 -10.12 -5.61 -10.41
N ARG A 475 -8.85 -6.03 -10.56
CA ARG A 475 -7.73 -5.54 -9.75
C ARG A 475 -7.46 -4.05 -10.00
N PHE A 476 -7.52 -3.59 -11.25
CA PHE A 476 -7.43 -2.18 -11.59
C PHE A 476 -8.47 -1.35 -10.85
N LYS A 477 -9.76 -1.71 -10.95
CA LYS A 477 -10.85 -1.01 -10.24
C LYS A 477 -10.60 -0.97 -8.73
N TYR A 478 -10.16 -2.08 -8.15
CA TYR A 478 -9.90 -2.12 -6.72
C TYR A 478 -8.73 -1.21 -6.31
N TYR A 479 -7.60 -1.28 -6.97
CA TYR A 479 -6.42 -0.51 -6.56
C TYR A 479 -6.52 0.97 -6.93
N ILE A 480 -6.97 1.27 -8.15
CA ILE A 480 -6.97 2.64 -8.65
C ILE A 480 -8.26 3.39 -8.28
N ILE A 481 -9.43 2.77 -8.40
CA ILE A 481 -10.68 3.48 -8.12
C ILE A 481 -11.01 3.43 -6.61
N VAL A 482 -11.01 2.24 -6.00
CA VAL A 482 -11.44 2.09 -4.61
C VAL A 482 -10.39 2.58 -3.62
N ASN A 483 -9.13 2.13 -3.76
CA ASN A 483 -8.09 2.47 -2.78
C ASN A 483 -7.41 3.81 -3.04
N HIS A 484 -7.16 4.17 -4.29
CA HIS A 484 -6.46 5.40 -4.61
C HIS A 484 -7.45 6.56 -4.73
N LEU A 485 -8.32 6.53 -5.75
CA LEU A 485 -9.24 7.64 -6.03
C LEU A 485 -10.28 7.83 -4.92
N GLY A 486 -10.83 6.74 -4.38
CA GLY A 486 -11.77 6.79 -3.27
C GLY A 486 -11.18 7.45 -2.02
N HIS A 487 -9.91 7.18 -1.72
CA HIS A 487 -9.22 7.82 -0.59
C HIS A 487 -8.90 9.31 -0.87
N LEU A 488 -8.43 9.61 -2.08
CA LEU A 488 -8.17 11.00 -2.52
C LEU A 488 -9.43 11.85 -2.40
N VAL A 489 -10.54 11.42 -3.01
CA VAL A 489 -11.80 12.17 -3.03
C VAL A 489 -12.37 12.32 -1.61
N ALA A 490 -12.28 11.28 -0.77
CA ALA A 490 -12.71 11.38 0.62
C ALA A 490 -11.86 12.39 1.41
N THR A 491 -10.55 12.46 1.17
CA THR A 491 -9.67 13.46 1.82
C THR A 491 -10.02 14.87 1.37
N MET A 492 -10.20 15.10 0.08
CA MET A 492 -10.68 16.38 -0.46
C MET A 492 -12.07 16.74 0.05
N GLY A 493 -12.98 15.74 0.09
CA GLY A 493 -14.35 15.92 0.59
C GLY A 493 -14.42 16.33 2.05
N LYS A 494 -13.50 15.86 2.90
CA LYS A 494 -13.39 16.33 4.30
C LYS A 494 -13.10 17.84 4.38
N ARG A 495 -12.28 18.34 3.47
CA ARG A 495 -11.93 19.76 3.38
C ARG A 495 -13.11 20.62 2.93
N VAL A 496 -13.84 20.21 1.88
CA VAL A 496 -14.95 21.00 1.31
C VAL A 496 -16.33 20.68 1.91
N GLY A 497 -16.43 19.63 2.75
CA GLY A 497 -17.63 19.22 3.43
C GLY A 497 -18.54 18.25 2.65
N SER A 498 -18.20 17.88 1.40
CA SER A 498 -18.96 16.93 0.57
C SER A 498 -18.09 16.35 -0.53
N GLU A 499 -18.35 15.09 -0.93
CA GLU A 499 -17.70 14.43 -2.08
C GLU A 499 -18.48 14.61 -3.39
N THR A 500 -19.72 15.08 -3.35
CA THR A 500 -20.67 15.05 -4.49
C THR A 500 -20.11 15.76 -5.72
N THR A 501 -19.61 16.99 -5.60
CA THR A 501 -19.05 17.76 -6.72
C THR A 501 -17.76 17.15 -7.23
N LEU A 502 -16.96 16.56 -6.35
CA LEU A 502 -15.71 15.90 -6.70
C LEU A 502 -15.97 14.62 -7.52
N TRP A 503 -16.92 13.78 -7.09
CA TRP A 503 -17.32 12.60 -7.88
C TRP A 503 -17.98 12.98 -9.20
N GLN A 504 -18.72 14.10 -9.22
CA GLN A 504 -19.25 14.65 -10.48
C GLN A 504 -18.12 15.07 -11.42
N THR A 505 -17.05 15.68 -10.90
CA THR A 505 -15.86 16.04 -11.68
C THR A 505 -15.18 14.81 -12.27
N VAL A 506 -14.98 13.74 -11.47
CA VAL A 506 -14.45 12.47 -11.97
C VAL A 506 -15.33 11.91 -13.10
N ARG A 507 -16.64 11.86 -12.87
CA ARG A 507 -17.59 11.35 -13.87
C ARG A 507 -17.57 12.16 -15.17
N ASN A 508 -17.57 13.48 -15.09
CA ASN A 508 -17.49 14.36 -16.25
C ASN A 508 -16.20 14.11 -17.04
N LYS A 509 -15.07 13.97 -16.34
CA LYS A 509 -13.78 13.66 -16.98
C LYS A 509 -13.81 12.33 -17.72
N LEU A 510 -14.41 11.30 -17.13
CA LEU A 510 -14.60 10.00 -17.79
C LEU A 510 -15.51 10.11 -19.03
N LEU A 511 -16.57 10.90 -18.96
CA LEU A 511 -17.46 11.16 -20.10
C LEU A 511 -16.72 11.88 -21.23
N ASP A 512 -15.92 12.89 -20.92
CA ASP A 512 -15.12 13.62 -21.92
C ASP A 512 -14.13 12.66 -22.61
N TRP A 513 -13.42 11.83 -21.84
CA TRP A 513 -12.53 10.82 -22.43
C TRP A 513 -13.30 9.80 -23.30
N SER A 514 -14.50 9.36 -22.88
CA SER A 514 -15.29 8.39 -23.66
C SER A 514 -15.70 8.94 -25.05
N GLN A 515 -15.81 10.26 -25.16
CA GLN A 515 -16.17 10.95 -26.42
C GLN A 515 -14.93 11.25 -27.29
N ASP A 516 -13.72 11.17 -26.75
CA ASP A 516 -12.51 11.39 -27.51
C ASP A 516 -12.34 10.31 -28.60
N ALA A 517 -12.15 10.76 -29.82
CA ALA A 517 -11.95 9.87 -30.97
C ALA A 517 -10.55 9.20 -30.95
N SER A 518 -9.60 9.72 -30.20
CA SER A 518 -8.21 9.23 -30.16
C SER A 518 -8.04 7.99 -29.27
N ILE A 519 -8.89 7.79 -28.27
CA ILE A 519 -8.77 6.64 -27.37
C ILE A 519 -9.21 5.33 -28.02
N SER A 520 -8.59 4.23 -27.61
CA SER A 520 -8.89 2.89 -28.13
C SER A 520 -10.33 2.44 -27.77
N THR A 521 -10.90 1.55 -28.58
CA THR A 521 -12.21 0.94 -28.28
C THR A 521 -12.20 0.23 -26.92
N GLN A 522 -11.08 -0.38 -26.54
CA GLN A 522 -10.93 -1.06 -25.24
C GLN A 522 -10.97 -0.05 -24.10
N MET A 523 -10.32 1.09 -24.24
CA MET A 523 -10.36 2.16 -23.25
C MET A 523 -11.78 2.70 -23.07
N LYS A 524 -12.55 2.89 -24.16
CA LYS A 524 -13.97 3.30 -24.07
C LYS A 524 -14.80 2.32 -23.26
N VAL A 525 -14.58 1.01 -23.44
CA VAL A 525 -15.28 -0.03 -22.66
C VAL A 525 -14.98 0.12 -21.17
N TYR A 526 -13.72 0.31 -20.81
CA TYR A 526 -13.31 0.47 -19.41
C TYR A 526 -13.85 1.77 -18.80
N VAL A 527 -13.73 2.88 -19.51
CA VAL A 527 -14.24 4.18 -19.06
C VAL A 527 -15.75 4.12 -18.83
N ASN A 528 -16.51 3.51 -19.76
CA ASN A 528 -17.96 3.38 -19.60
C ASN A 528 -18.32 2.50 -18.39
N ASP A 529 -17.64 1.36 -18.20
CA ASP A 529 -17.88 0.49 -17.04
C ASP A 529 -17.66 1.23 -15.69
N LEU A 530 -16.74 2.18 -15.63
CA LEU A 530 -16.48 2.93 -14.39
C LEU A 530 -17.65 3.78 -13.93
N TYR A 531 -18.41 4.42 -14.81
CA TYR A 531 -19.53 5.26 -14.42
C TYR A 531 -20.92 4.62 -14.62
N GLU A 532 -20.99 3.47 -15.31
CA GLU A 532 -22.23 2.72 -15.53
C GLU A 532 -22.44 1.58 -14.52
N SER A 533 -21.38 1.05 -13.92
CA SER A 533 -21.48 0.02 -12.90
C SER A 533 -22.07 0.58 -11.60
N PRO A 534 -23.12 -0.03 -11.02
CA PRO A 534 -23.73 0.49 -9.79
C PRO A 534 -22.86 0.33 -8.54
N THR A 535 -21.91 -0.61 -8.57
CA THR A 535 -21.06 -0.94 -7.42
C THR A 535 -19.63 -1.22 -7.84
N PHE A 536 -18.70 -1.06 -6.87
CA PHE A 536 -17.32 -1.55 -6.97
C PHE A 536 -17.07 -2.65 -5.94
N SER A 537 -16.14 -3.55 -6.27
CA SER A 537 -15.66 -4.57 -5.33
C SER A 537 -14.54 -4.02 -4.46
N ALA A 538 -14.68 -4.11 -3.14
CA ALA A 538 -13.68 -3.74 -2.15
C ALA A 538 -13.23 -4.97 -1.34
N LYS A 539 -11.94 -5.07 -0.97
CA LYS A 539 -11.46 -6.14 -0.09
C LYS A 539 -12.09 -6.01 1.29
N ALA A 540 -12.65 -7.11 1.77
CA ALA A 540 -13.17 -7.27 3.13
C ALA A 540 -12.03 -7.72 4.04
N ASN A 541 -11.16 -6.78 4.46
CA ASN A 541 -9.92 -7.07 5.19
C ASN A 541 -10.17 -7.66 6.58
N PHE A 542 -11.25 -7.26 7.23
CA PHE A 542 -11.62 -7.76 8.55
C PHE A 542 -12.17 -9.20 8.45
N LEU A 543 -13.11 -9.46 7.55
CA LEU A 543 -13.62 -10.81 7.28
C LEU A 543 -12.50 -11.75 6.80
N SER A 544 -11.62 -11.28 5.92
CA SER A 544 -10.47 -12.05 5.44
C SER A 544 -9.51 -12.42 6.58
N LYS A 545 -9.28 -11.50 7.54
CA LYS A 545 -8.46 -11.75 8.72
C LYS A 545 -9.12 -12.76 9.67
N ILE A 546 -10.42 -12.63 9.92
CA ILE A 546 -11.17 -13.56 10.77
C ILE A 546 -11.19 -14.97 10.18
N LYS A 547 -11.36 -15.08 8.86
CA LYS A 547 -11.41 -16.37 8.15
C LYS A 547 -10.05 -16.91 7.74
N ALA A 548 -8.96 -16.23 8.09
CA ALA A 548 -7.59 -16.61 7.77
C ALA A 548 -7.39 -16.92 6.26
N CYS A 549 -7.96 -16.08 5.38
CA CYS A 549 -8.01 -16.32 3.93
C CYS A 549 -6.65 -16.22 3.21
N GLY A 550 -5.57 -15.81 3.89
CA GLY A 550 -4.23 -15.67 3.29
C GLY A 550 -4.24 -14.74 2.07
N ASP A 551 -3.71 -15.23 0.95
CA ASP A 551 -3.61 -14.49 -0.30
C ASP A 551 -4.91 -14.41 -1.12
N ASN A 552 -5.99 -15.09 -0.67
CA ASN A 552 -7.29 -15.11 -1.33
C ASN A 552 -8.31 -14.26 -0.56
N PRO A 553 -8.28 -12.93 -0.65
CA PRO A 553 -9.13 -12.05 0.13
C PRO A 553 -10.61 -12.20 -0.27
N ILE A 554 -11.49 -12.02 0.70
CA ILE A 554 -12.91 -11.87 0.48
C ILE A 554 -13.18 -10.46 -0.05
N TYR A 555 -14.16 -10.31 -0.93
CA TYR A 555 -14.61 -9.03 -1.44
C TYR A 555 -16.06 -8.77 -1.02
N THR A 556 -16.37 -7.49 -0.82
CA THR A 556 -17.72 -6.95 -0.65
C THR A 556 -17.99 -5.90 -1.72
N ASN A 557 -19.26 -5.66 -2.04
CA ASN A 557 -19.63 -4.59 -2.95
C ASN A 557 -19.90 -3.31 -2.17
N ILE A 558 -19.40 -2.20 -2.69
CA ILE A 558 -19.65 -0.84 -2.19
C ILE A 558 -20.32 0.00 -3.27
N PRO A 559 -21.13 1.01 -2.91
CA PRO A 559 -21.74 1.90 -3.89
C PRO A 559 -20.70 2.57 -4.79
N ASN A 560 -21.06 2.77 -6.06
CA ASN A 560 -20.30 3.60 -6.98
C ASN A 560 -20.87 5.03 -6.96
N PRO A 561 -20.18 6.03 -6.44
CA PRO A 561 -20.71 7.38 -6.35
C PRO A 561 -20.84 8.10 -7.71
N MET A 562 -20.27 7.54 -8.77
CA MET A 562 -20.41 8.05 -10.14
C MET A 562 -21.64 7.49 -10.86
N PHE A 563 -22.27 6.46 -10.30
CA PHE A 563 -23.44 5.82 -10.92
C PHE A 563 -24.68 6.71 -10.78
N MET A 564 -25.43 6.89 -11.90
CA MET A 564 -26.71 7.58 -11.91
C MET A 564 -27.78 6.62 -12.41
N GLU A 565 -28.92 6.55 -11.72
CA GLU A 565 -30.08 5.81 -12.21
C GLU A 565 -30.64 6.43 -13.50
N GLU A 566 -31.25 5.63 -14.37
CA GLU A 566 -31.72 6.07 -15.70
C GLU A 566 -32.69 7.25 -15.66
N GLU A 567 -33.48 7.42 -14.60
CA GLU A 567 -34.44 8.53 -14.46
C GLU A 567 -33.73 9.89 -14.32
N VAL A 568 -32.54 9.94 -13.74
CA VAL A 568 -31.73 11.15 -13.60
C VAL A 568 -30.99 11.47 -14.90
N ARG A 569 -30.56 10.44 -15.67
CA ARG A 569 -29.88 10.60 -16.96
C ARG A 569 -30.74 11.35 -18.02
N GLN A 570 -32.07 11.21 -17.96
CA GLN A 570 -32.97 11.89 -18.88
C GLN A 570 -33.17 13.39 -18.58
N HIS A 571 -32.88 13.82 -17.34
CA HIS A 571 -33.01 15.24 -16.95
C HIS A 571 -31.77 16.05 -17.33
N ASP A 572 -30.57 15.47 -17.18
CA ASP A 572 -29.29 16.13 -17.53
C ASP A 572 -29.06 16.23 -19.04
N ALA A 573 -29.67 15.36 -19.85
CA ALA A 573 -29.61 15.44 -21.31
C ALA A 573 -30.50 16.54 -21.93
N GLN A 574 -31.27 17.29 -21.10
CA GLN A 574 -32.15 18.37 -21.56
C GLN A 574 -31.63 19.79 -21.24
N TYR A 575 -30.47 19.93 -20.63
CA TYR A 575 -29.75 21.18 -20.42
C TYR A 575 -28.38 21.15 -21.15
#